data_2ee2d5cf7a4fe74ef3ab35957e10461a
#
_entry.id   2ee2d5cf7a4fe74ef3ab35957e10461a
#
_cell.length_a   1.000
_cell.length_b   1.000
_cell.length_c   1.000
_cell.angle_alpha   90.00
_cell.angle_beta   90.00
_cell.angle_gamma   90.00
#
_symmetry.space_group_name_H-M   'P 1'
#
loop_
_entity.id
_entity.type
_entity.pdbx_description
1 polymer ?
#
loop_
_entity_poly.entity_id
_entity_poly.type
_entity_poly.pdbx_seq_one_letter_code
_entity_poly.pdbx_strand_id
1 'polypeptide(L)'
;MRLNTNISAIIANNALQKAQDRLSNSIQKLSSGYKINSSADDPAGCAISEKMRVQLRGLSQSDNNVTDGISVLNTAEGGLIEIQSMLTRMKELSVQAANDVNSDDERSAIQGEIDNINKEIDRISSQTEFNTQSLIDGNLSRRVYSDCQGVNQITCSENFVTGDYGITVTEDARQAIVVGEGTIALGANDKITKEQEGVIELNGYKVSVSEGDDLNTIMGKLVDAASIIGGSAFAVKDTTNDTTANGMDYAGYSPVTTYPGSRLVIMTKEYGSSQSIEVKCSNKKLAQALGIDSAADDDGFIVQGSDVKAEFTTDANGKRVGFDDSAVLSTSGTRITVKDVNNKSFEMDVPGNVAGTKFDDTGKIPVSTGTSSKDIVQEVTDVGTMSIHVGANQDQVIRI
;
A
#
# COMPACT_ATOMS: atom_id res chain seq x y z
N MET A 1 43.38 -76.07 60.83
CA MET A 1 42.92 -74.68 60.76
C MET A 1 43.59 -74.00 59.59
N ARG A 2 42.85 -73.64 58.54
CA ARG A 2 43.40 -72.88 57.41
C ARG A 2 43.33 -71.40 57.85
N LEU A 3 44.43 -70.81 58.24
CA LEU A 3 44.58 -69.46 58.72
C LEU A 3 44.60 -68.40 57.60
N ASN A 4 44.60 -68.90 56.32
CA ASN A 4 44.77 -67.99 55.19
C ASN A 4 43.48 -67.39 54.61
N THR A 5 42.30 -67.76 55.07
CA THR A 5 41.05 -67.17 54.55
C THR A 5 40.02 -67.12 55.70
N ASN A 6 39.97 -66.00 56.40
CA ASN A 6 38.89 -65.72 57.34
C ASN A 6 37.67 -65.15 56.61
N ILE A 7 36.79 -66.03 56.16
CA ILE A 7 35.58 -65.69 55.38
C ILE A 7 34.68 -64.72 56.22
N SER A 8 34.60 -64.86 57.53
CA SER A 8 33.83 -63.98 58.38
C SER A 8 34.38 -62.55 58.37
N ALA A 9 35.73 -62.39 58.41
CA ALA A 9 36.37 -61.08 58.35
C ALA A 9 36.18 -60.43 56.95
N ILE A 10 36.20 -61.19 55.87
CA ILE A 10 35.92 -60.70 54.53
C ILE A 10 34.44 -60.22 54.37
N ILE A 11 33.50 -61.00 54.88
CA ILE A 11 32.07 -60.62 54.89
C ILE A 11 31.85 -59.34 55.73
N ALA A 12 32.50 -59.26 56.95
CA ALA A 12 32.41 -58.07 57.81
C ALA A 12 33.00 -56.81 57.08
N ASN A 13 34.16 -56.94 56.47
CA ASN A 13 34.80 -55.86 55.70
C ASN A 13 33.95 -55.40 54.52
N ASN A 14 33.40 -56.35 53.76
CA ASN A 14 32.48 -56.01 52.63
C ASN A 14 31.19 -55.33 53.12
N ALA A 15 30.67 -55.74 54.31
CA ALA A 15 29.52 -55.10 54.89
C ALA A 15 29.84 -53.66 55.34
N LEU A 16 31.05 -53.44 55.97
CA LEU A 16 31.54 -52.12 56.35
C LEU A 16 31.73 -51.22 55.15
N GLN A 17 32.36 -51.69 54.09
CA GLN A 17 32.49 -50.91 52.82
C GLN A 17 31.15 -50.52 52.28
N LYS A 18 30.19 -51.43 52.17
CA LYS A 18 28.81 -51.09 51.71
C LYS A 18 28.13 -50.10 52.62
N ALA A 19 28.37 -50.15 53.92
CA ALA A 19 27.82 -49.16 54.86
C ALA A 19 28.46 -47.77 54.68
N GLN A 20 29.78 -47.70 54.45
CA GLN A 20 30.52 -46.47 54.16
C GLN A 20 30.07 -45.86 52.81
N ASP A 21 29.89 -46.65 51.80
CA ASP A 21 29.39 -46.16 50.48
C ASP A 21 27.98 -45.56 50.59
N ARG A 22 27.09 -46.25 51.34
CA ARG A 22 25.73 -45.72 51.62
C ARG A 22 25.76 -44.40 52.39
N LEU A 23 26.63 -44.33 53.42
CA LEU A 23 26.81 -43.12 54.26
C LEU A 23 27.35 -41.97 53.34
N SER A 24 28.39 -42.25 52.56
CA SER A 24 28.96 -41.26 51.67
C SER A 24 27.93 -40.71 50.68
N ASN A 25 27.15 -41.60 50.03
CA ASN A 25 26.08 -41.23 49.12
C ASN A 25 24.97 -40.41 49.81
N SER A 26 24.63 -40.76 51.07
CA SER A 26 23.64 -40.01 51.85
C SER A 26 24.15 -38.62 52.25
N ILE A 27 25.41 -38.49 52.64
CA ILE A 27 26.08 -37.23 52.95
C ILE A 27 26.13 -36.35 51.66
N GLN A 28 26.48 -36.93 50.52
CA GLN A 28 26.51 -36.23 49.27
C GLN A 28 25.13 -35.69 48.90
N LYS A 29 24.07 -36.49 49.05
CA LYS A 29 22.67 -36.05 48.79
C LYS A 29 22.23 -34.97 49.75
N LEU A 30 22.61 -35.10 51.04
CA LEU A 30 22.26 -34.10 52.06
C LEU A 30 23.01 -32.77 51.83
N SER A 31 24.31 -32.85 51.50
CA SER A 31 25.14 -31.68 51.22
C SER A 31 24.73 -30.93 49.96
N SER A 32 24.35 -31.66 48.90
CA SER A 32 23.89 -31.05 47.63
C SER A 32 22.44 -30.57 47.71
N GLY A 33 21.63 -31.16 48.61
CA GLY A 33 20.18 -30.93 48.66
C GLY A 33 19.40 -31.62 47.53
N TYR A 34 20.08 -32.39 46.67
CA TYR A 34 19.44 -33.09 45.55
C TYR A 34 19.36 -34.60 45.78
N LYS A 35 18.24 -35.20 45.38
CA LYS A 35 18.04 -36.64 45.46
C LYS A 35 18.90 -37.42 44.45
N ILE A 36 19.10 -36.82 43.25
CA ILE A 36 19.88 -37.37 42.13
C ILE A 36 21.05 -36.42 41.88
N ASN A 37 22.27 -36.85 42.15
CA ASN A 37 23.50 -36.07 41.96
C ASN A 37 24.32 -36.51 40.75
N SER A 38 24.16 -37.76 40.36
CA SER A 38 24.91 -38.34 39.24
C SER A 38 24.04 -39.30 38.41
N SER A 39 24.46 -39.58 37.22
CA SER A 39 23.82 -40.61 36.36
C SER A 39 23.90 -42.01 36.94
N ALA A 40 24.78 -42.25 37.96
CA ALA A 40 24.87 -43.51 38.65
C ALA A 40 23.72 -43.72 39.66
N ASP A 41 23.12 -42.66 40.17
CA ASP A 41 21.97 -42.73 41.10
C ASP A 41 20.68 -43.13 40.37
N ASP A 42 20.40 -42.46 39.22
CA ASP A 42 19.26 -42.75 38.36
C ASP A 42 19.52 -42.12 36.99
N PRO A 43 19.88 -42.94 35.97
CA PRO A 43 20.18 -42.41 34.63
C PRO A 43 18.98 -41.74 33.95
N ALA A 44 17.78 -42.31 34.11
CA ALA A 44 16.57 -41.77 33.50
C ALA A 44 16.11 -40.46 34.17
N GLY A 45 16.08 -40.43 35.51
CA GLY A 45 15.75 -39.27 36.29
C GLY A 45 16.76 -38.13 36.09
N CYS A 46 18.05 -38.44 35.96
CA CYS A 46 19.10 -37.46 35.70
C CYS A 46 18.90 -36.80 34.33
N ALA A 47 18.63 -37.58 33.26
CA ALA A 47 18.38 -37.07 31.91
C ALA A 47 17.13 -36.16 31.87
N ILE A 48 16.06 -36.56 32.56
CA ILE A 48 14.84 -35.74 32.66
C ILE A 48 15.11 -34.45 33.44
N SER A 49 15.83 -34.54 34.57
CA SER A 49 16.16 -33.37 35.39
C SER A 49 17.02 -32.35 34.62
N GLU A 50 18.04 -32.82 33.88
CA GLU A 50 18.89 -31.93 33.08
C GLU A 50 18.09 -31.29 31.95
N LYS A 51 17.21 -32.05 31.29
CA LYS A 51 16.31 -31.49 30.27
C LYS A 51 15.39 -30.40 30.86
N MET A 52 14.81 -30.66 32.03
CA MET A 52 13.97 -29.67 32.72
C MET A 52 14.76 -28.43 33.14
N ARG A 53 16.02 -28.60 33.61
CA ARG A 53 16.90 -27.47 33.97
C ARG A 53 17.24 -26.60 32.77
N VAL A 54 17.52 -27.21 31.61
CA VAL A 54 17.76 -26.49 30.36
C VAL A 54 16.50 -25.73 29.94
N GLN A 55 15.33 -26.37 30.04
CA GLN A 55 14.06 -25.70 29.73
C GLN A 55 13.79 -24.54 30.70
N LEU A 56 14.06 -24.71 32.00
CA LEU A 56 13.85 -23.64 33.00
C LEU A 56 14.77 -22.45 32.74
N ARG A 57 16.03 -22.68 32.37
CA ARG A 57 16.96 -21.61 31.99
C ARG A 57 16.50 -20.91 30.70
N GLY A 58 16.03 -21.70 29.72
CA GLY A 58 15.45 -21.15 28.47
C GLY A 58 14.23 -20.28 28.75
N LEU A 59 13.30 -20.73 29.61
CA LEU A 59 12.12 -19.95 30.00
C LEU A 59 12.50 -18.68 30.76
N SER A 60 13.47 -18.75 31.67
CA SER A 60 13.96 -17.55 32.39
C SER A 60 14.57 -16.51 31.45
N GLN A 61 15.33 -16.98 30.43
CA GLN A 61 15.83 -16.06 29.41
C GLN A 61 14.72 -15.51 28.54
N SER A 62 13.69 -16.33 28.24
CA SER A 62 12.52 -15.88 27.48
C SER A 62 11.74 -14.79 28.20
N ASP A 63 11.63 -14.88 29.53
CA ASP A 63 10.99 -13.85 30.37
C ASP A 63 11.75 -12.50 30.31
N ASN A 64 13.08 -12.55 30.33
CA ASN A 64 13.91 -11.37 30.12
C ASN A 64 13.67 -10.79 28.70
N ASN A 65 13.67 -11.63 27.67
CA ASN A 65 13.44 -11.20 26.29
C ASN A 65 12.05 -10.56 26.11
N VAL A 66 11.02 -11.10 26.78
CA VAL A 66 9.67 -10.50 26.78
C VAL A 66 9.68 -9.13 27.43
N THR A 67 10.39 -8.98 28.55
CA THR A 67 10.52 -7.68 29.24
C THR A 67 11.21 -6.64 28.36
N ASP A 68 12.26 -7.05 27.65
CA ASP A 68 12.94 -6.19 26.66
C ASP A 68 11.98 -5.82 25.53
N GLY A 69 11.20 -6.79 25.01
CA GLY A 69 10.19 -6.55 23.99
C GLY A 69 9.10 -5.56 24.43
N ILE A 70 8.61 -5.66 25.66
CA ILE A 70 7.67 -4.70 26.23
C ILE A 70 8.30 -3.30 26.29
N SER A 71 9.58 -3.21 26.60
CA SER A 71 10.29 -1.92 26.65
C SER A 71 10.41 -1.28 25.27
N VAL A 72 10.65 -2.08 24.23
CA VAL A 72 10.64 -1.65 22.82
C VAL A 72 9.26 -1.10 22.45
N LEU A 73 8.20 -1.86 22.73
CA LEU A 73 6.82 -1.44 22.42
C LEU A 73 6.43 -0.16 23.14
N ASN A 74 6.78 -0.01 24.42
CA ASN A 74 6.50 1.22 25.17
C ASN A 74 7.23 2.43 24.59
N THR A 75 8.46 2.24 24.07
CA THR A 75 9.22 3.32 23.41
C THR A 75 8.54 3.71 22.09
N ALA A 76 8.13 2.74 21.29
CA ALA A 76 7.42 2.99 20.03
C ALA A 76 6.05 3.64 20.28
N GLU A 77 5.29 3.17 21.28
CA GLU A 77 4.01 3.75 21.69
C GLU A 77 4.16 5.22 22.11
N GLY A 78 5.20 5.56 22.87
CA GLY A 78 5.49 6.94 23.24
C GLY A 78 5.67 7.83 22.01
N GLY A 79 6.46 7.40 21.02
CA GLY A 79 6.64 8.13 19.75
C GLY A 79 5.34 8.29 18.97
N LEU A 80 4.52 7.24 18.89
CA LEU A 80 3.24 7.27 18.19
C LEU A 80 2.20 8.19 18.86
N ILE A 81 2.19 8.28 20.20
CA ILE A 81 1.31 9.20 20.93
C ILE A 81 1.65 10.65 20.59
N GLU A 82 2.94 11.00 20.52
CA GLU A 82 3.37 12.34 20.13
C GLU A 82 2.98 12.66 18.68
N ILE A 83 3.19 11.71 17.75
CA ILE A 83 2.75 11.87 16.36
C ILE A 83 1.23 12.07 16.27
N GLN A 84 0.44 11.29 17.01
CA GLN A 84 -1.02 11.44 17.06
C GLN A 84 -1.44 12.82 17.55
N SER A 85 -0.77 13.36 18.58
CA SER A 85 -1.00 14.71 19.08
C SER A 85 -0.76 15.78 18.00
N MET A 86 0.36 15.63 17.25
CA MET A 86 0.69 16.55 16.14
C MET A 86 -0.29 16.46 14.98
N LEU A 87 -0.73 15.25 14.59
CA LEU A 87 -1.75 15.06 13.57
C LEU A 87 -3.09 15.69 13.98
N THR A 88 -3.45 15.62 15.26
CA THR A 88 -4.64 16.28 15.78
C THR A 88 -4.51 17.80 15.66
N ARG A 89 -3.35 18.36 16.01
CA ARG A 89 -3.05 19.78 15.87
C ARG A 89 -3.07 20.22 14.40
N MET A 90 -2.47 19.43 13.51
CA MET A 90 -2.51 19.70 12.06
C MET A 90 -3.95 19.72 11.52
N LYS A 91 -4.82 18.82 11.99
CA LYS A 91 -6.24 18.82 11.63
C LYS A 91 -6.95 20.11 12.12
N GLU A 92 -6.67 20.56 13.34
CA GLU A 92 -7.22 21.82 13.86
C GLU A 92 -6.81 23.00 12.99
N LEU A 93 -5.52 23.10 12.64
CA LEU A 93 -4.97 24.14 11.77
C LEU A 93 -5.59 24.09 10.37
N SER A 94 -5.79 22.90 9.82
CA SER A 94 -6.42 22.71 8.50
C SER A 94 -7.88 23.20 8.51
N VAL A 95 -8.64 22.90 9.57
CA VAL A 95 -10.01 23.40 9.74
C VAL A 95 -10.02 24.92 9.92
N GLN A 96 -9.05 25.47 10.65
CA GLN A 96 -8.91 26.92 10.81
C GLN A 96 -8.59 27.58 9.46
N ALA A 97 -7.66 27.02 8.66
CA ALA A 97 -7.29 27.56 7.35
C ALA A 97 -8.46 27.53 6.34
N ALA A 98 -9.35 26.54 6.46
CA ALA A 98 -10.52 26.40 5.60
C ALA A 98 -11.62 27.45 5.84
N ASN A 99 -11.48 28.27 6.88
CA ASN A 99 -12.45 29.33 7.18
C ASN A 99 -12.22 30.55 6.25
N ASP A 100 -13.26 30.98 5.55
CA ASP A 100 -13.22 32.10 4.60
C ASP A 100 -12.94 33.48 5.25
N VAL A 101 -12.96 33.58 6.58
CA VAL A 101 -12.61 34.80 7.32
C VAL A 101 -11.10 35.08 7.26
N ASN A 102 -10.27 34.06 7.03
CA ASN A 102 -8.82 34.19 7.02
C ASN A 102 -8.31 34.81 5.72
N SER A 103 -7.42 35.79 5.86
CA SER A 103 -6.68 36.39 4.74
C SER A 103 -5.63 35.43 4.19
N ASP A 104 -5.11 35.70 2.99
CA ASP A 104 -4.05 34.89 2.36
C ASP A 104 -2.77 34.89 3.20
N ASP A 105 -2.43 35.97 3.86
CA ASP A 105 -1.28 36.07 4.76
C ASP A 105 -1.46 35.16 6.00
N GLU A 106 -2.67 35.13 6.57
CA GLU A 106 -2.98 34.27 7.71
C GLU A 106 -2.99 32.81 7.33
N ARG A 107 -3.52 32.44 6.15
CA ARG A 107 -3.43 31.07 5.61
C ARG A 107 -1.98 30.65 5.35
N SER A 108 -1.15 31.57 4.85
CA SER A 108 0.28 31.32 4.66
C SER A 108 1.01 31.08 6.00
N ALA A 109 0.64 31.84 7.05
CA ALA A 109 1.20 31.61 8.39
C ALA A 109 0.78 30.26 8.97
N ILE A 110 -0.48 29.84 8.79
CA ILE A 110 -0.98 28.52 9.20
C ILE A 110 -0.25 27.41 8.42
N GLN A 111 -0.02 27.60 7.12
CA GLN A 111 0.76 26.63 6.31
C GLN A 111 2.18 26.49 6.86
N GLY A 112 2.83 27.57 7.25
CA GLY A 112 4.14 27.54 7.89
C GLY A 112 4.15 26.75 9.20
N GLU A 113 3.08 26.80 10.00
CA GLU A 113 2.94 25.99 11.23
C GLU A 113 2.75 24.51 10.88
N ILE A 114 1.93 24.19 9.87
CA ILE A 114 1.75 22.81 9.36
C ILE A 114 3.08 22.23 8.86
N ASP A 115 3.86 23.00 8.11
CA ASP A 115 5.17 22.57 7.61
C ASP A 115 6.16 22.30 8.76
N ASN A 116 6.11 23.07 9.84
CA ASN A 116 6.93 22.82 11.03
C ASN A 116 6.49 21.55 11.77
N ILE A 117 5.17 21.30 11.87
CA ILE A 117 4.65 20.07 12.45
C ILE A 117 5.09 18.85 11.63
N ASN A 118 5.05 18.93 10.30
CA ASN A 118 5.55 17.86 9.42
C ASN A 118 7.03 17.55 9.70
N LYS A 119 7.88 18.58 9.80
CA LYS A 119 9.30 18.39 10.13
C LYS A 119 9.50 17.75 11.51
N GLU A 120 8.63 18.07 12.47
CA GLU A 120 8.72 17.49 13.80
C GLU A 120 8.25 16.03 13.81
N ILE A 121 7.23 15.66 13.01
CA ILE A 121 6.83 14.27 12.80
C ILE A 121 7.97 13.48 12.18
N ASP A 122 8.61 14.01 11.13
CA ASP A 122 9.78 13.38 10.49
C ASP A 122 10.93 13.18 11.49
N ARG A 123 11.17 14.18 12.36
CA ARG A 123 12.20 14.10 13.41
C ARG A 123 11.87 13.00 14.42
N ILE A 124 10.63 12.93 14.91
CA ILE A 124 10.23 11.89 15.88
C ILE A 124 10.31 10.51 15.22
N SER A 125 9.82 10.37 13.99
CA SER A 125 9.89 9.12 13.25
C SER A 125 11.33 8.60 13.13
N SER A 126 12.28 9.49 12.82
CA SER A 126 13.68 9.11 12.63
C SER A 126 14.47 8.95 13.93
N GLN A 127 14.07 9.62 15.03
CA GLN A 127 14.80 9.61 16.30
C GLN A 127 14.23 8.66 17.35
N THR A 128 13.03 8.07 17.11
CA THR A 128 12.48 7.06 18.01
C THR A 128 13.23 5.74 17.78
N GLU A 129 14.22 5.50 18.64
CA GLU A 129 15.08 4.33 18.55
C GLU A 129 15.15 3.56 19.89
N PHE A 130 15.40 2.27 19.82
CA PHE A 130 15.72 1.42 20.95
C PHE A 130 17.00 0.64 20.64
N ASN A 131 18.01 0.79 21.48
CA ASN A 131 19.32 0.17 21.29
C ASN A 131 19.90 0.42 19.86
N THR A 132 19.85 1.67 19.38
CA THR A 132 20.31 2.11 18.04
C THR A 132 19.52 1.57 16.84
N GLN A 133 18.37 0.94 17.09
CA GLN A 133 17.44 0.51 16.04
C GLN A 133 16.24 1.46 16.01
N SER A 134 15.97 2.09 14.88
CA SER A 134 14.78 2.90 14.69
C SER A 134 13.55 2.01 14.69
N LEU A 135 12.47 2.46 15.35
CA LEU A 135 11.27 1.66 15.55
C LEU A 135 10.12 2.03 14.60
N ILE A 136 10.02 3.30 14.21
CA ILE A 136 8.85 3.85 13.50
C ILE A 136 9.19 4.56 12.19
N ASP A 137 10.43 4.41 11.71
CA ASP A 137 10.89 4.98 10.43
C ASP A 137 10.59 4.10 9.22
N GLY A 138 9.93 2.94 9.41
CA GLY A 138 9.63 1.96 8.39
C GLY A 138 10.75 0.96 8.08
N ASN A 139 11.92 1.07 8.73
CA ASN A 139 13.03 0.14 8.50
C ASN A 139 12.79 -1.26 9.08
N LEU A 140 11.85 -1.39 10.03
CA LEU A 140 11.45 -2.66 10.62
C LEU A 140 10.33 -3.38 9.85
N SER A 141 9.74 -2.75 8.83
CA SER A 141 8.74 -3.38 7.97
C SER A 141 9.41 -4.16 6.84
N ARG A 142 8.70 -5.16 6.32
CA ARG A 142 9.13 -5.84 5.10
C ARG A 142 9.23 -4.84 3.96
N ARG A 143 10.32 -4.88 3.23
CA ARG A 143 10.54 -4.05 2.05
C ARG A 143 10.22 -4.83 0.81
N VAL A 144 9.50 -4.18 -0.07
CA VAL A 144 9.19 -4.71 -1.39
C VAL A 144 9.82 -3.78 -2.41
N TYR A 145 10.60 -4.36 -3.30
CA TYR A 145 11.23 -3.64 -4.41
C TYR A 145 10.54 -4.07 -5.70
N SER A 146 10.13 -3.08 -6.48
CA SER A 146 9.55 -3.31 -7.82
C SER A 146 10.62 -3.12 -8.88
N ASP A 147 10.62 -3.99 -9.89
CA ASP A 147 11.42 -3.81 -11.11
C ASP A 147 10.83 -2.74 -12.04
N CYS A 148 9.59 -2.31 -11.80
CA CYS A 148 8.88 -1.34 -12.60
C CYS A 148 8.91 0.05 -11.95
N GLN A 149 9.43 1.05 -12.69
CA GLN A 149 9.40 2.45 -12.25
C GLN A 149 7.96 2.97 -12.21
N GLY A 150 7.60 3.64 -11.13
CA GLY A 150 6.29 4.27 -10.96
C GLY A 150 5.28 3.42 -10.18
N VAL A 151 5.57 2.17 -9.87
CA VAL A 151 4.78 1.40 -8.91
C VAL A 151 5.02 1.97 -7.51
N ASN A 152 3.95 2.46 -6.89
CA ASN A 152 4.01 3.13 -5.60
C ASN A 152 3.16 2.40 -4.55
N GLN A 153 3.31 2.80 -3.29
CA GLN A 153 2.50 2.33 -2.17
C GLN A 153 2.39 0.81 -2.07
N ILE A 154 3.54 0.13 -2.21
CA ILE A 154 3.57 -1.32 -2.06
C ILE A 154 3.49 -1.64 -0.57
N THR A 155 2.41 -2.27 -0.17
CA THR A 155 2.23 -2.80 1.18
C THR A 155 2.17 -4.32 1.13
N CYS A 156 2.91 -4.95 2.02
CA CYS A 156 2.99 -6.40 2.11
C CYS A 156 2.76 -6.81 3.56
N SER A 157 1.85 -7.75 3.79
CA SER A 157 1.69 -8.31 5.15
C SER A 157 2.90 -9.13 5.55
N GLU A 158 3.18 -9.21 6.84
CA GLU A 158 4.36 -9.89 7.39
C GLU A 158 4.43 -11.39 7.11
N ASN A 159 3.31 -11.99 6.72
CA ASN A 159 3.22 -13.43 6.46
C ASN A 159 3.75 -13.84 5.08
N PHE A 160 4.14 -12.90 4.22
CA PHE A 160 4.79 -13.24 2.95
C PHE A 160 6.20 -13.79 3.19
N VAL A 161 6.57 -14.80 2.43
CA VAL A 161 7.94 -15.35 2.42
C VAL A 161 8.81 -14.45 1.53
N THR A 162 10.10 -14.33 1.86
CA THR A 162 11.06 -13.65 0.98
C THR A 162 11.13 -14.33 -0.37
N GLY A 163 11.19 -13.55 -1.43
CA GLY A 163 11.26 -14.04 -2.81
C GLY A 163 10.55 -13.13 -3.79
N ASP A 164 10.51 -13.58 -5.02
CA ASP A 164 9.92 -12.86 -6.14
C ASP A 164 8.43 -13.18 -6.28
N TYR A 165 7.64 -12.13 -6.48
CA TYR A 165 6.20 -12.20 -6.68
C TYR A 165 5.85 -11.52 -8.01
N GLY A 166 5.30 -12.27 -8.95
CA GLY A 166 5.02 -11.79 -10.30
C GLY A 166 3.55 -11.45 -10.51
N ILE A 167 3.29 -10.25 -10.99
CA ILE A 167 1.96 -9.80 -11.43
C ILE A 167 2.11 -9.23 -12.84
N THR A 168 1.28 -9.70 -13.77
CA THR A 168 1.23 -9.24 -15.15
C THR A 168 0.08 -8.26 -15.31
N VAL A 169 0.36 -7.01 -15.62
CA VAL A 169 -0.66 -6.03 -16.00
C VAL A 169 -1.00 -6.22 -17.46
N THR A 170 -2.26 -6.51 -17.77
CA THR A 170 -2.76 -6.75 -19.12
C THR A 170 -3.42 -5.52 -19.74
N GLU A 171 -4.06 -4.69 -18.92
CA GLU A 171 -4.62 -3.40 -19.34
C GLU A 171 -4.40 -2.37 -18.25
N ASP A 172 -4.00 -1.16 -18.66
CA ASP A 172 -3.83 -0.02 -17.74
C ASP A 172 -5.18 0.50 -17.25
N ALA A 173 -5.19 1.06 -16.03
CA ALA A 173 -6.34 1.78 -15.50
C ALA A 173 -6.60 3.04 -16.33
N ARG A 174 -7.88 3.44 -16.42
CA ARG A 174 -8.29 4.61 -17.20
C ARG A 174 -9.17 5.54 -16.41
N GLN A 175 -8.97 6.81 -16.67
CA GLN A 175 -9.89 7.87 -16.27
C GLN A 175 -11.16 7.83 -17.16
N ALA A 176 -12.26 8.35 -16.66
CA ALA A 176 -13.39 8.66 -17.54
C ALA A 176 -13.03 9.88 -18.38
N ILE A 177 -12.96 9.73 -19.69
CA ILE A 177 -12.53 10.79 -20.61
C ILE A 177 -13.59 10.95 -21.71
N VAL A 178 -14.17 12.12 -21.76
CA VAL A 178 -15.07 12.55 -22.84
C VAL A 178 -14.26 13.39 -23.82
N VAL A 179 -14.18 12.96 -25.06
CA VAL A 179 -13.56 13.71 -26.15
C VAL A 179 -14.66 14.14 -27.10
N GLY A 180 -14.70 15.41 -27.47
CA GLY A 180 -15.64 15.92 -28.45
C GLY A 180 -15.53 15.18 -29.78
N GLU A 181 -16.65 14.76 -30.35
CA GLU A 181 -16.71 14.05 -31.65
C GLU A 181 -16.29 14.96 -32.82
N GLY A 182 -16.57 16.25 -32.68
CA GLY A 182 -16.20 17.28 -33.65
C GLY A 182 -15.18 18.26 -33.09
N THR A 183 -14.67 19.10 -33.99
CA THR A 183 -13.82 20.22 -33.59
C THR A 183 -14.68 21.40 -33.15
N ILE A 184 -14.17 22.16 -32.19
CA ILE A 184 -14.80 23.42 -31.74
C ILE A 184 -14.84 24.35 -32.93
N ALA A 185 -16.06 24.75 -33.35
CA ALA A 185 -16.29 25.62 -34.50
C ALA A 185 -16.14 27.10 -34.15
N LEU A 186 -16.22 27.48 -32.84
CA LEU A 186 -16.14 28.85 -32.40
C LEU A 186 -14.68 29.31 -32.25
N GLY A 187 -14.40 30.53 -32.70
CA GLY A 187 -13.15 31.23 -32.39
C GLY A 187 -13.14 31.75 -30.93
N ALA A 188 -11.96 32.06 -30.41
CA ALA A 188 -11.78 32.51 -29.02
C ALA A 188 -12.66 33.75 -28.64
N ASN A 189 -12.93 34.64 -29.58
CA ASN A 189 -13.72 35.85 -29.42
C ASN A 189 -15.10 35.78 -30.07
N ASP A 190 -15.48 34.63 -30.65
CA ASP A 190 -16.80 34.46 -31.23
C ASP A 190 -17.85 34.40 -30.15
N LYS A 191 -18.92 35.14 -30.31
CA LYS A 191 -20.00 35.25 -29.32
C LYS A 191 -21.12 34.28 -29.66
N ILE A 192 -21.64 33.66 -28.61
CA ILE A 192 -22.84 32.84 -28.69
C ILE A 192 -24.01 33.69 -29.19
N THR A 193 -24.72 33.15 -30.15
CA THR A 193 -25.96 33.73 -30.64
C THR A 193 -27.16 33.23 -29.84
N LYS A 194 -28.26 33.93 -29.90
CA LYS A 194 -29.51 33.54 -29.23
C LYS A 194 -30.00 32.13 -29.59
N GLU A 195 -29.65 31.63 -30.74
CA GLU A 195 -30.01 30.29 -31.20
C GLU A 195 -29.11 29.18 -30.60
N GLN A 196 -27.97 29.57 -30.06
CA GLN A 196 -26.97 28.69 -29.42
C GLN A 196 -27.02 28.78 -27.87
N GLU A 197 -27.94 29.60 -27.32
CA GLU A 197 -28.14 29.68 -25.87
C GLU A 197 -28.63 28.35 -25.32
N GLY A 198 -28.06 27.92 -24.18
CA GLY A 198 -28.43 26.63 -23.60
C GLY A 198 -27.73 26.32 -22.30
N VAL A 199 -27.96 25.12 -21.81
CA VAL A 199 -27.34 24.59 -20.56
C VAL A 199 -26.56 23.34 -20.89
N ILE A 200 -25.31 23.30 -20.42
CA ILE A 200 -24.48 22.10 -20.43
C ILE A 200 -24.53 21.51 -19.02
N GLU A 201 -24.84 20.24 -18.88
CA GLU A 201 -24.89 19.54 -17.61
C GLU A 201 -23.77 18.51 -17.55
N LEU A 202 -22.93 18.60 -16.52
CA LEU A 202 -21.83 17.71 -16.22
C LEU A 202 -22.11 16.99 -14.90
N ASN A 203 -22.37 15.70 -14.93
CA ASN A 203 -22.73 14.91 -13.72
C ASN A 203 -23.80 15.61 -12.84
N GLY A 204 -24.82 16.25 -13.46
CA GLY A 204 -25.86 16.99 -12.75
C GLY A 204 -25.53 18.44 -12.43
N TYR A 205 -24.28 18.90 -12.63
CA TYR A 205 -23.91 20.29 -12.47
C TYR A 205 -24.21 21.10 -13.73
N LYS A 206 -24.98 22.17 -13.60
CA LYS A 206 -25.51 22.96 -14.74
C LYS A 206 -24.66 24.18 -15.04
N VAL A 207 -24.12 24.23 -16.23
CA VAL A 207 -23.38 25.35 -16.80
C VAL A 207 -24.28 26.11 -17.76
N SER A 208 -24.71 27.33 -17.41
CA SER A 208 -25.54 28.17 -18.29
C SER A 208 -24.67 28.92 -19.25
N VAL A 209 -25.01 28.81 -20.55
CA VAL A 209 -24.41 29.55 -21.66
C VAL A 209 -25.46 30.53 -22.20
N SER A 210 -25.15 31.81 -22.14
CA SER A 210 -26.08 32.88 -22.52
C SER A 210 -25.62 33.59 -23.81
N GLU A 211 -26.55 34.26 -24.44
CA GLU A 211 -26.27 35.15 -25.60
C GLU A 211 -25.19 36.19 -25.24
N GLY A 212 -24.15 36.24 -26.05
CA GLY A 212 -23.03 37.17 -25.86
C GLY A 212 -21.82 36.61 -25.08
N ASP A 213 -21.93 35.40 -24.49
CA ASP A 213 -20.79 34.71 -23.95
C ASP A 213 -19.78 34.39 -25.06
N ASP A 214 -18.51 34.61 -24.81
CA ASP A 214 -17.42 34.18 -25.70
C ASP A 214 -16.93 32.77 -25.32
N LEU A 215 -16.20 32.12 -26.21
CA LEU A 215 -15.71 30.77 -25.98
C LEU A 215 -14.79 30.65 -24.74
N ASN A 216 -13.99 31.70 -24.47
CA ASN A 216 -13.13 31.71 -23.25
C ASN A 216 -13.97 31.68 -21.98
N THR A 217 -15.06 32.44 -21.92
CA THR A 217 -15.99 32.44 -20.79
C THR A 217 -16.66 31.08 -20.63
N ILE A 218 -17.07 30.43 -21.71
CA ILE A 218 -17.68 29.09 -21.68
C ILE A 218 -16.66 28.06 -21.22
N MET A 219 -15.44 28.11 -21.73
CA MET A 219 -14.37 27.20 -21.28
C MET A 219 -14.03 27.43 -19.82
N GLY A 220 -13.98 28.66 -19.34
CA GLY A 220 -13.81 28.95 -17.91
C GLY A 220 -14.92 28.32 -17.06
N LYS A 221 -16.19 28.52 -17.45
CA LYS A 221 -17.33 27.90 -16.75
C LYS A 221 -17.27 26.35 -16.78
N LEU A 222 -16.80 25.74 -17.88
CA LEU A 222 -16.62 24.30 -17.99
C LEU A 222 -15.46 23.79 -17.13
N VAL A 223 -14.36 24.52 -17.04
CA VAL A 223 -13.23 24.19 -16.15
C VAL A 223 -13.66 24.22 -14.69
N ASP A 224 -14.41 25.28 -14.29
CA ASP A 224 -14.94 25.39 -12.94
C ASP A 224 -15.90 24.23 -12.61
N ALA A 225 -16.81 23.92 -13.53
CA ALA A 225 -17.74 22.81 -13.39
C ALA A 225 -17.03 21.44 -13.32
N ALA A 226 -16.04 21.23 -14.18
CA ALA A 226 -15.23 20.02 -14.17
C ALA A 226 -14.45 19.88 -12.85
N SER A 227 -13.90 20.96 -12.33
CA SER A 227 -13.22 20.98 -11.03
C SER A 227 -14.15 20.59 -9.87
N ILE A 228 -15.42 21.03 -9.89
CA ILE A 228 -16.43 20.69 -8.88
C ILE A 228 -16.72 19.17 -8.89
N ILE A 229 -16.78 18.56 -10.07
CA ILE A 229 -17.02 17.11 -10.20
C ILE A 229 -15.74 16.26 -10.02
N GLY A 230 -14.61 16.87 -9.63
CA GLY A 230 -13.34 16.18 -9.45
C GLY A 230 -12.60 15.86 -10.74
N GLY A 231 -12.85 16.62 -11.79
CA GLY A 231 -12.25 16.45 -13.11
C GLY A 231 -11.51 17.69 -13.61
N SER A 232 -11.21 17.70 -14.90
CA SER A 232 -10.62 18.80 -15.64
C SER A 232 -11.26 18.91 -17.01
N ALA A 233 -11.44 20.12 -17.52
CA ALA A 233 -11.90 20.38 -18.88
C ALA A 233 -10.87 21.26 -19.61
N PHE A 234 -10.54 20.91 -20.86
CA PHE A 234 -9.58 21.66 -21.68
C PHE A 234 -9.83 21.41 -23.16
N ALA A 235 -9.26 22.23 -24.01
CA ALA A 235 -9.28 22.01 -25.44
C ALA A 235 -7.92 21.44 -25.89
N VAL A 236 -7.98 20.46 -26.80
CA VAL A 236 -6.79 19.82 -27.39
C VAL A 236 -6.81 20.04 -28.88
N LYS A 237 -5.64 20.34 -29.45
CA LYS A 237 -5.52 20.47 -30.92
C LYS A 237 -5.88 19.13 -31.57
N ASP A 238 -6.77 19.19 -32.57
CA ASP A 238 -7.09 18.00 -33.36
C ASP A 238 -5.87 17.58 -34.19
N THR A 239 -5.27 16.45 -33.81
CA THR A 239 -4.10 15.87 -34.48
C THR A 239 -4.47 14.65 -35.30
N THR A 240 -5.68 14.60 -35.87
CA THR A 240 -6.17 13.45 -36.67
C THR A 240 -5.24 13.00 -37.78
N ASN A 241 -4.19 13.78 -38.13
CA ASN A 241 -3.13 13.42 -39.05
C ASN A 241 -1.77 13.11 -38.37
N ASP A 242 -1.68 13.16 -37.07
CA ASP A 242 -0.44 12.84 -36.36
C ASP A 242 -0.43 11.36 -35.92
N THR A 243 0.08 10.51 -36.82
CA THR A 243 0.24 9.07 -36.58
C THR A 243 1.26 8.74 -35.48
N THR A 244 1.88 9.77 -34.85
CA THR A 244 2.86 9.61 -33.78
C THR A 244 2.24 9.73 -32.40
N ALA A 245 1.00 10.14 -32.26
CA ALA A 245 0.27 10.17 -30.96
C ALA A 245 -0.15 8.76 -30.54
N ASN A 246 0.82 7.92 -30.30
CA ASN A 246 0.65 6.59 -29.74
C ASN A 246 0.35 6.69 -28.23
N GLY A 247 -0.90 6.49 -27.87
CA GLY A 247 -1.38 6.50 -26.49
C GLY A 247 -1.56 7.95 -25.99
N MET A 248 -2.74 8.49 -26.13
CA MET A 248 -3.05 9.79 -25.56
C MET A 248 -3.11 9.68 -24.05
N ASP A 249 -1.98 9.93 -23.41
CA ASP A 249 -1.96 10.37 -22.03
C ASP A 249 -2.33 11.86 -22.02
N TYR A 250 -3.61 12.15 -21.90
CA TYR A 250 -4.09 13.54 -21.83
C TYR A 250 -3.56 14.28 -20.60
N ALA A 251 -2.99 13.60 -19.62
CA ALA A 251 -2.33 14.20 -18.46
C ALA A 251 -1.07 15.01 -18.84
N GLY A 252 -0.46 14.75 -20.00
CA GLY A 252 0.69 15.49 -20.53
C GLY A 252 0.32 16.58 -21.54
N TYR A 253 -0.95 16.72 -21.95
CA TYR A 253 -1.36 17.73 -22.91
C TYR A 253 -1.47 19.11 -22.28
N SER A 254 -0.74 20.07 -22.81
CA SER A 254 -0.93 21.47 -22.46
C SER A 254 -2.21 22.00 -23.08
N PRO A 255 -3.11 22.65 -22.31
CA PRO A 255 -4.30 23.28 -22.86
C PRO A 255 -3.93 24.26 -23.95
N VAL A 256 -4.60 24.19 -25.12
CA VAL A 256 -4.40 25.17 -26.17
C VAL A 256 -5.31 26.37 -25.94
N THR A 257 -4.76 27.55 -26.17
CA THR A 257 -5.50 28.83 -26.12
C THR A 257 -6.11 29.23 -27.48
N THR A 258 -5.87 28.41 -28.53
CA THR A 258 -6.37 28.66 -29.90
C THR A 258 -7.40 27.59 -30.25
N TYR A 259 -8.68 27.97 -30.21
CA TYR A 259 -9.79 27.03 -30.24
C TYR A 259 -10.28 26.54 -31.61
N PRO A 260 -10.22 27.30 -32.71
CA PRO A 260 -10.72 26.77 -33.96
C PRO A 260 -9.91 25.55 -34.42
N GLY A 261 -10.60 24.40 -34.58
CA GLY A 261 -9.96 23.14 -34.94
C GLY A 261 -9.42 22.32 -33.76
N SER A 262 -9.73 22.71 -32.51
CA SER A 262 -9.43 21.92 -31.33
C SER A 262 -10.66 21.11 -30.91
N ARG A 263 -10.45 20.02 -30.15
CA ARG A 263 -11.53 19.22 -29.53
C ARG A 263 -11.65 19.54 -28.06
N LEU A 264 -12.89 19.56 -27.57
CA LEU A 264 -13.16 19.64 -26.12
C LEU A 264 -12.86 18.29 -25.48
N VAL A 265 -12.08 18.29 -24.39
CA VAL A 265 -11.79 17.12 -23.58
C VAL A 265 -12.22 17.41 -22.15
N ILE A 266 -13.00 16.50 -21.57
CA ILE A 266 -13.38 16.52 -20.16
C ILE A 266 -12.97 15.18 -19.58
N MET A 267 -12.18 15.20 -18.50
CA MET A 267 -11.65 13.98 -17.88
C MET A 267 -11.76 14.03 -16.36
N THR A 268 -11.93 12.89 -15.73
CA THR A 268 -11.82 12.76 -14.28
C THR A 268 -10.36 12.82 -13.83
N LYS A 269 -10.12 13.24 -12.61
CA LYS A 269 -8.78 13.23 -12.03
C LYS A 269 -8.37 11.84 -11.58
N GLU A 270 -9.33 11.07 -11.06
CA GLU A 270 -9.13 9.72 -10.56
C GLU A 270 -9.35 8.66 -11.64
N TYR A 271 -8.70 7.51 -11.51
CA TYR A 271 -8.81 6.36 -12.40
C TYR A 271 -9.85 5.35 -11.87
N GLY A 272 -10.38 4.54 -12.78
CA GLY A 272 -11.15 3.37 -12.41
C GLY A 272 -12.62 3.39 -12.85
N SER A 273 -13.24 2.24 -12.75
CA SER A 273 -14.64 2.00 -13.16
C SER A 273 -15.67 2.72 -12.29
N SER A 274 -15.26 3.19 -11.11
CA SER A 274 -16.09 4.03 -10.22
C SER A 274 -16.25 5.46 -10.72
N GLN A 275 -15.38 5.88 -11.66
CA GLN A 275 -15.39 7.22 -12.23
C GLN A 275 -16.23 7.24 -13.49
N SER A 276 -17.15 8.20 -13.58
CA SER A 276 -17.99 8.42 -14.75
C SER A 276 -18.19 9.90 -15.01
N ILE A 277 -18.26 10.26 -16.27
CA ILE A 277 -18.65 11.59 -16.73
C ILE A 277 -19.89 11.46 -17.59
N GLU A 278 -20.94 12.15 -17.18
CA GLU A 278 -22.15 12.33 -17.95
C GLU A 278 -22.17 13.77 -18.47
N VAL A 279 -22.28 13.93 -19.79
CA VAL A 279 -22.40 15.22 -20.45
C VAL A 279 -23.74 15.29 -21.16
N LYS A 280 -24.54 16.31 -20.81
CA LYS A 280 -25.80 16.62 -21.49
C LYS A 280 -25.80 18.07 -21.96
N CYS A 281 -26.37 18.34 -23.13
CA CYS A 281 -26.53 19.67 -23.65
C CYS A 281 -27.98 19.91 -24.06
N SER A 282 -28.59 20.97 -23.55
CA SER A 282 -30.00 21.28 -23.82
C SER A 282 -30.24 21.82 -25.24
N ASN A 283 -29.19 22.23 -25.95
CA ASN A 283 -29.30 22.86 -27.28
C ASN A 283 -28.34 22.21 -28.27
N LYS A 284 -28.91 21.62 -29.32
CA LYS A 284 -28.15 20.94 -30.38
C LYS A 284 -27.17 21.85 -31.11
N LYS A 285 -27.52 23.14 -31.33
CA LYS A 285 -26.63 24.09 -31.98
C LYS A 285 -25.43 24.46 -31.10
N LEU A 286 -25.64 24.51 -29.77
CA LEU A 286 -24.56 24.70 -28.81
C LEU A 286 -23.64 23.48 -28.78
N ALA A 287 -24.22 22.29 -28.78
CA ALA A 287 -23.46 21.03 -28.81
C ALA A 287 -22.58 20.94 -30.06
N GLN A 288 -23.13 21.28 -31.23
CA GLN A 288 -22.38 21.33 -32.48
C GLN A 288 -21.26 22.39 -32.47
N ALA A 289 -21.53 23.56 -31.90
CA ALA A 289 -20.53 24.61 -31.78
C ALA A 289 -19.31 24.22 -30.91
N LEU A 290 -19.54 23.35 -29.92
CA LEU A 290 -18.51 22.82 -29.03
C LEU A 290 -17.95 21.45 -29.45
N GLY A 291 -18.52 20.87 -30.53
CA GLY A 291 -18.09 19.56 -31.03
C GLY A 291 -18.51 18.36 -30.19
N ILE A 292 -19.57 18.50 -29.37
CA ILE A 292 -20.12 17.45 -28.49
C ILE A 292 -21.53 17.06 -28.93
N ASP A 293 -21.70 16.67 -30.18
CA ASP A 293 -23.02 16.44 -30.80
C ASP A 293 -23.86 15.39 -30.04
N SER A 294 -23.27 14.29 -29.60
CA SER A 294 -23.95 13.22 -28.85
C SER A 294 -24.50 13.68 -27.49
N ALA A 295 -24.00 14.76 -26.92
CA ALA A 295 -24.49 15.30 -25.65
C ALA A 295 -25.87 15.97 -25.77
N ALA A 296 -26.33 16.24 -27.01
CA ALA A 296 -27.63 16.86 -27.28
C ALA A 296 -28.77 15.84 -27.49
N ASP A 297 -28.48 14.56 -27.45
CA ASP A 297 -29.49 13.50 -27.47
C ASP A 297 -30.17 13.37 -26.09
N ASP A 298 -31.42 12.85 -26.07
CA ASP A 298 -32.26 12.81 -24.85
C ASP A 298 -31.60 12.09 -23.65
N ASP A 299 -30.71 11.12 -23.93
CA ASP A 299 -30.03 10.34 -22.88
C ASP A 299 -28.66 10.92 -22.47
N GLY A 300 -28.14 11.92 -23.21
CA GLY A 300 -26.80 12.45 -22.99
C GLY A 300 -25.70 11.44 -23.36
N PHE A 301 -24.47 11.76 -23.03
CA PHE A 301 -23.30 10.94 -23.29
C PHE A 301 -22.61 10.57 -21.97
N ILE A 302 -22.49 9.28 -21.67
CA ILE A 302 -21.87 8.77 -20.44
C ILE A 302 -20.63 7.98 -20.81
N VAL A 303 -19.51 8.34 -20.23
CA VAL A 303 -18.24 7.59 -20.30
C VAL A 303 -17.84 7.16 -18.91
N GLN A 304 -17.45 5.90 -18.78
CA GLN A 304 -16.87 5.36 -17.55
C GLN A 304 -15.38 5.12 -17.73
N GLY A 305 -14.62 5.31 -16.66
CA GLY A 305 -13.26 4.85 -16.55
C GLY A 305 -13.19 3.32 -16.46
N SER A 306 -11.99 2.79 -16.45
CA SER A 306 -11.78 1.34 -16.24
C SER A 306 -10.70 1.09 -15.20
N ASP A 307 -10.88 0.01 -14.45
CA ASP A 307 -9.87 -0.46 -13.51
C ASP A 307 -8.71 -1.13 -14.26
N VAL A 308 -7.54 -1.14 -13.63
CA VAL A 308 -6.40 -1.92 -14.11
C VAL A 308 -6.80 -3.39 -14.19
N LYS A 309 -6.42 -4.07 -15.27
CA LYS A 309 -6.56 -5.53 -15.38
C LYS A 309 -5.21 -6.17 -15.20
N ALA A 310 -5.13 -7.11 -14.28
CA ALA A 310 -3.92 -7.82 -13.97
C ALA A 310 -4.20 -9.30 -13.71
N GLU A 311 -3.20 -10.12 -13.98
CA GLU A 311 -3.20 -11.55 -13.76
C GLU A 311 -1.92 -11.94 -13.04
N PHE A 312 -1.88 -13.14 -12.46
CA PHE A 312 -0.64 -13.65 -11.88
C PHE A 312 0.33 -14.06 -12.97
N THR A 313 1.57 -13.60 -12.88
CA THR A 313 2.65 -14.09 -13.75
C THR A 313 2.87 -15.58 -13.50
N THR A 314 2.95 -16.36 -14.56
CA THR A 314 3.20 -17.79 -14.49
C THR A 314 4.59 -18.12 -15.03
N ASP A 315 5.26 -19.09 -14.40
CA ASP A 315 6.54 -19.63 -14.87
C ASP A 315 6.35 -20.51 -16.13
N ALA A 316 7.44 -21.02 -16.68
CA ALA A 316 7.43 -21.92 -17.84
C ALA A 316 6.63 -23.22 -17.63
N ASN A 317 6.29 -23.58 -16.39
CA ASN A 317 5.51 -24.74 -16.01
C ASN A 317 4.03 -24.39 -15.74
N GLY A 318 3.63 -23.14 -15.92
CA GLY A 318 2.27 -22.65 -15.65
C GLY A 318 1.96 -22.43 -14.18
N LYS A 319 2.97 -22.46 -13.29
CA LYS A 319 2.81 -22.16 -11.87
C LYS A 319 2.96 -20.66 -11.63
N ARG A 320 2.16 -20.11 -10.72
CA ARG A 320 2.24 -18.70 -10.32
C ARG A 320 3.58 -18.38 -9.67
N VAL A 321 4.16 -17.25 -10.03
CA VAL A 321 5.45 -16.80 -9.46
C VAL A 321 5.19 -16.19 -8.09
N GLY A 322 5.64 -16.88 -7.04
CA GLY A 322 5.61 -16.43 -5.64
C GLY A 322 4.25 -16.58 -4.93
N PHE A 323 3.13 -16.55 -5.65
CA PHE A 323 1.79 -16.62 -5.05
C PHE A 323 1.27 -18.07 -4.99
N ASP A 324 0.49 -18.38 -3.95
CA ASP A 324 -0.20 -19.65 -3.84
C ASP A 324 -1.36 -19.73 -4.86
N ASP A 325 -1.75 -20.95 -5.22
CA ASP A 325 -2.87 -21.18 -6.18
C ASP A 325 -4.22 -20.68 -5.65
N SER A 326 -4.36 -20.55 -4.33
CA SER A 326 -5.54 -20.02 -3.64
C SER A 326 -5.61 -18.49 -3.59
N ALA A 327 -4.54 -17.80 -3.96
CA ALA A 327 -4.52 -16.34 -3.94
C ALA A 327 -5.53 -15.75 -4.93
N VAL A 328 -6.24 -14.70 -4.47
CA VAL A 328 -7.23 -13.97 -5.26
C VAL A 328 -6.70 -12.57 -5.53
N LEU A 329 -6.71 -12.19 -6.80
CA LEU A 329 -6.35 -10.86 -7.25
C LEU A 329 -7.64 -10.04 -7.46
N SER A 330 -7.67 -8.84 -6.93
CA SER A 330 -8.75 -7.86 -7.13
C SER A 330 -8.14 -6.51 -7.50
N THR A 331 -8.81 -5.79 -8.38
CA THR A 331 -8.35 -4.50 -8.89
C THR A 331 -9.40 -3.43 -8.64
N SER A 332 -8.96 -2.20 -8.36
CA SER A 332 -9.83 -1.05 -8.18
C SER A 332 -9.06 0.24 -8.53
N GLY A 333 -9.44 0.90 -9.60
CA GLY A 333 -8.68 2.02 -10.15
C GLY A 333 -7.29 1.57 -10.57
N THR A 334 -6.26 2.20 -10.05
CA THR A 334 -4.84 1.85 -10.24
C THR A 334 -4.33 0.81 -9.24
N ARG A 335 -5.14 0.49 -8.22
CA ARG A 335 -4.74 -0.40 -7.13
C ARG A 335 -4.98 -1.86 -7.44
N ILE A 336 -3.96 -2.66 -7.23
CA ILE A 336 -4.01 -4.12 -7.29
C ILE A 336 -3.87 -4.66 -5.87
N THR A 337 -4.83 -5.46 -5.44
CA THR A 337 -4.83 -6.11 -4.13
C THR A 337 -4.84 -7.62 -4.32
N VAL A 338 -3.87 -8.31 -3.75
CA VAL A 338 -3.82 -9.77 -3.70
C VAL A 338 -4.12 -10.21 -2.27
N LYS A 339 -5.04 -11.15 -2.12
CA LYS A 339 -5.40 -11.77 -0.83
C LYS A 339 -5.25 -13.28 -0.92
N ASP A 340 -4.64 -13.88 0.10
CA ASP A 340 -4.46 -15.32 0.23
C ASP A 340 -5.17 -15.84 1.51
N VAL A 341 -5.43 -17.16 1.57
CA VAL A 341 -6.16 -17.84 2.64
C VAL A 341 -5.51 -17.64 4.02
N ASN A 342 -4.21 -17.46 4.07
CA ASN A 342 -3.45 -17.28 5.32
C ASN A 342 -3.43 -15.82 5.82
N ASN A 343 -4.43 -15.01 5.45
CA ASN A 343 -4.51 -13.59 5.77
C ASN A 343 -3.30 -12.78 5.24
N LYS A 344 -2.64 -13.27 4.20
CA LYS A 344 -1.60 -12.55 3.49
C LYS A 344 -2.30 -11.53 2.58
N SER A 345 -1.94 -10.28 2.68
CA SER A 345 -2.39 -9.22 1.79
C SER A 345 -1.20 -8.51 1.18
N PHE A 346 -1.28 -8.30 -0.11
CA PHE A 346 -0.30 -7.55 -0.89
C PHE A 346 -1.07 -6.50 -1.68
N GLU A 347 -0.70 -5.24 -1.53
CA GLU A 347 -1.33 -4.14 -2.23
C GLU A 347 -0.25 -3.32 -2.94
N MET A 348 -0.52 -2.95 -4.18
CA MET A 348 0.35 -2.05 -4.93
C MET A 348 -0.51 -1.09 -5.77
N ASP A 349 0.02 0.10 -5.98
CA ASP A 349 -0.55 1.10 -6.86
C ASP A 349 0.29 1.19 -8.14
N VAL A 350 -0.36 0.94 -9.27
CA VAL A 350 0.30 0.85 -10.57
C VAL A 350 -0.03 2.10 -11.38
N PRO A 351 0.96 2.82 -11.94
CA PRO A 351 0.67 3.99 -12.76
C PRO A 351 -0.17 3.64 -13.99
N GLY A 352 -0.96 4.59 -14.45
CA GLY A 352 -1.92 4.39 -15.57
C GLY A 352 -1.30 4.19 -16.96
N ASN A 353 -0.01 3.92 -17.07
CA ASN A 353 0.68 3.69 -18.34
C ASN A 353 1.85 2.71 -18.21
N VAL A 354 1.60 1.54 -17.66
CA VAL A 354 2.61 0.48 -17.47
C VAL A 354 2.57 -0.56 -18.58
N ALA A 355 1.37 -1.00 -18.96
CA ALA A 355 1.17 -1.94 -20.06
C ALA A 355 1.24 -1.27 -21.44
N GLY A 356 1.25 0.06 -21.49
CA GLY A 356 1.29 0.82 -22.75
C GLY A 356 0.03 0.61 -23.59
N THR A 357 -1.12 0.52 -22.94
CA THR A 357 -2.42 0.35 -23.60
C THR A 357 -2.71 1.57 -24.46
N LYS A 358 -2.89 1.37 -25.76
CA LYS A 358 -3.21 2.44 -26.70
C LYS A 358 -4.70 2.71 -26.74
N PHE A 359 -5.07 3.99 -26.77
CA PHE A 359 -6.46 4.43 -26.90
C PHE A 359 -6.80 4.74 -28.34
N ASP A 360 -8.04 4.47 -28.74
CA ASP A 360 -8.56 4.81 -30.04
C ASP A 360 -8.95 6.30 -30.10
N ASP A 361 -8.62 6.96 -31.23
CA ASP A 361 -8.88 8.38 -31.51
C ASP A 361 -10.37 8.75 -31.55
N THR A 362 -11.28 7.77 -31.55
CA THR A 362 -12.71 8.02 -31.76
C THR A 362 -13.47 8.40 -30.48
N GLY A 363 -12.79 8.48 -29.30
CA GLY A 363 -13.45 8.79 -28.03
C GLY A 363 -14.43 7.70 -27.54
N LYS A 364 -14.63 6.68 -28.34
CA LYS A 364 -15.38 5.47 -27.96
C LYS A 364 -14.41 4.46 -27.39
N ILE A 365 -14.78 3.84 -26.30
CA ILE A 365 -14.12 2.78 -25.55
C ILE A 365 -12.80 2.32 -26.20
N PRO A 366 -11.65 2.57 -25.57
CA PRO A 366 -10.38 2.17 -26.16
C PRO A 366 -10.39 0.66 -26.40
N VAL A 367 -10.27 0.30 -27.63
CA VAL A 367 -10.00 -1.08 -28.03
C VAL A 367 -8.51 -1.28 -27.81
N SER A 368 -8.14 -2.20 -26.94
CA SER A 368 -6.77 -2.67 -26.80
C SER A 368 -6.32 -3.24 -28.16
N THR A 369 -5.71 -2.42 -28.99
CA THR A 369 -5.15 -2.84 -30.29
C THR A 369 -3.72 -3.35 -30.18
N GLY A 370 -3.25 -3.61 -29.00
CA GLY A 370 -1.93 -4.21 -28.75
C GLY A 370 -1.91 -4.88 -27.40
N THR A 371 -1.71 -6.18 -27.38
CA THR A 371 -1.37 -6.97 -26.21
C THR A 371 0.05 -6.60 -25.74
N SER A 372 0.20 -5.44 -25.15
CA SER A 372 1.41 -5.14 -24.39
C SER A 372 1.08 -5.45 -22.94
N SER A 373 1.20 -6.72 -22.55
CA SER A 373 1.23 -7.08 -21.15
C SER A 373 2.60 -6.72 -20.57
N LYS A 374 2.65 -6.20 -19.38
CA LYS A 374 3.87 -5.90 -18.64
C LYS A 374 3.93 -6.77 -17.39
N ASP A 375 4.93 -7.62 -17.33
CA ASP A 375 5.23 -8.35 -16.12
C ASP A 375 5.93 -7.42 -15.14
N ILE A 376 5.43 -7.39 -13.91
CA ILE A 376 5.97 -6.64 -12.80
C ILE A 376 6.41 -7.67 -11.75
N VAL A 377 7.70 -7.72 -11.49
CA VAL A 377 8.26 -8.57 -10.44
C VAL A 377 8.48 -7.72 -9.20
N GLN A 378 7.96 -8.21 -8.09
CA GLN A 378 8.09 -7.61 -6.77
C GLN A 378 8.99 -8.50 -5.92
N GLU A 379 10.17 -8.02 -5.59
CA GLU A 379 11.09 -8.71 -4.70
C GLU A 379 10.76 -8.36 -3.25
N VAL A 380 10.28 -9.33 -2.48
CA VAL A 380 10.05 -9.20 -1.04
C VAL A 380 11.30 -9.60 -0.29
N THR A 381 11.90 -8.65 0.41
CA THR A 381 13.11 -8.87 1.20
C THR A 381 12.78 -8.95 2.69
N ASP A 382 13.54 -9.76 3.41
CA ASP A 382 13.40 -9.90 4.87
C ASP A 382 14.32 -8.90 5.58
N VAL A 383 14.02 -7.63 5.44
CA VAL A 383 14.77 -6.59 6.13
C VAL A 383 13.95 -6.12 7.30
N GLY A 384 14.43 -6.42 8.52
CA GLY A 384 14.15 -5.60 9.68
C GLY A 384 12.99 -5.94 10.59
N THR A 385 12.19 -6.99 10.38
CA THR A 385 11.22 -7.40 11.43
C THR A 385 11.94 -7.88 12.67
N MET A 386 11.76 -7.15 13.76
CA MET A 386 12.33 -7.54 15.04
C MET A 386 11.62 -8.79 15.57
N SER A 387 12.35 -9.89 15.74
CA SER A 387 11.81 -11.13 16.29
C SER A 387 12.30 -11.35 17.70
N ILE A 388 11.39 -11.52 18.65
CA ILE A 388 11.69 -11.76 20.06
C ILE A 388 11.38 -13.22 20.38
N HIS A 389 12.40 -13.95 20.86
CA HIS A 389 12.24 -15.32 21.35
C HIS A 389 11.52 -15.31 22.70
N VAL A 390 10.32 -15.90 22.75
CA VAL A 390 9.44 -15.95 23.95
C VAL A 390 9.28 -17.35 24.52
N GLY A 391 10.09 -18.32 24.07
CA GLY A 391 10.00 -19.70 24.55
C GLY A 391 11.33 -20.42 24.58
N ALA A 392 11.33 -21.58 25.24
CA ALA A 392 12.52 -22.43 25.36
C ALA A 392 12.76 -23.33 24.13
N ASN A 393 11.83 -23.39 23.18
CA ASN A 393 11.91 -24.23 21.99
C ASN A 393 12.10 -23.37 20.73
N GLN A 394 12.57 -24.02 19.67
CA GLN A 394 12.71 -23.42 18.34
C GLN A 394 11.34 -22.92 17.85
N ASP A 395 11.30 -21.82 17.09
CA ASP A 395 10.11 -21.19 16.49
C ASP A 395 9.09 -20.56 17.46
N GLN A 396 9.42 -20.42 18.75
CA GLN A 396 8.62 -19.65 19.69
C GLN A 396 9.05 -18.18 19.70
N VAL A 397 8.66 -17.46 18.64
CA VAL A 397 9.00 -16.04 18.43
C VAL A 397 7.73 -15.19 18.31
N ILE A 398 7.79 -13.97 18.83
CA ILE A 398 6.85 -12.87 18.53
C ILE A 398 7.59 -11.93 17.59
N ARG A 399 6.93 -11.51 16.51
CA ARG A 399 7.44 -10.50 15.59
C ARG A 399 6.78 -9.16 15.91
N ILE A 400 7.60 -8.13 15.98
CA ILE A 400 7.18 -6.74 16.27
C ILE A 400 7.52 -5.89 15.08
#